data_7c27c485d7501c3dd93e6d5fdc897107
#
_entry.id   7c27c485d7501c3dd93e6d5fdc897107
#
_cell.length_a   1.000
_cell.length_b   1.000
_cell.length_c   1.000
_cell.angle_alpha   90.00
_cell.angle_beta   90.00
_cell.angle_gamma   90.00
#
_symmetry.space_group_name_H-M   'P 1'
#
loop_
_entity.id
_entity.type
_entity.pdbx_description
1 polymer ?
#
loop_
_entity_poly.entity_id
_entity_poly.type
_entity_poly.pdbx_seq_one_letter_code
_entity_poly.pdbx_strand_id
1 'polypeptide(L)'
;ACQAVFAAPWHKTITPLDTCGNIVLKDQYFSTVAQSTSPLSQAVIANHQEWFEVVSGWPGLGDLVREMDPSQQSSILYDCVAIYLAFSRQGLTIERLNVVVTEDGRTLIDDAGHPVDCATEWIDLDGFYQLLSQRLA
;
A
#
# COMPACT_ATOMS: atom_id res chain seq x y z
N ALA A 1 9.63 -7.05 17.24
CA ALA A 1 9.08 -5.69 17.27
C ALA A 1 7.56 -5.70 17.05
N CYS A 2 7.03 -6.31 15.96
CA CYS A 2 5.62 -6.30 15.59
C CYS A 2 4.69 -6.83 16.72
N GLN A 3 5.03 -7.96 17.36
CA GLN A 3 4.27 -8.52 18.50
C GLN A 3 4.08 -7.49 19.63
N ALA A 4 5.11 -6.72 19.96
CA ALA A 4 5.02 -5.69 21.00
C ALA A 4 4.06 -4.55 20.62
N VAL A 5 4.02 -4.16 19.34
CA VAL A 5 3.09 -3.15 18.81
C VAL A 5 1.64 -3.65 18.90
N PHE A 6 1.40 -4.91 18.52
CA PHE A 6 0.06 -5.49 18.58
C PHE A 6 -0.43 -5.70 20.02
N ALA A 7 0.46 -6.04 20.96
CA ALA A 7 0.12 -6.18 22.38
C ALA A 7 -0.09 -4.85 23.12
N ALA A 8 0.32 -3.72 22.54
CA ALA A 8 0.20 -2.42 23.18
C ALA A 8 -1.29 -1.99 23.31
N PRO A 9 -1.65 -1.22 24.37
CA PRO A 9 -3.03 -0.90 24.71
C PRO A 9 -3.67 0.20 23.84
N TRP A 10 -2.96 0.77 22.88
CA TRP A 10 -3.52 1.79 21.98
C TRP A 10 -4.42 1.19 20.91
N HIS A 11 -5.25 2.06 20.33
CA HIS A 11 -6.05 1.73 19.16
C HIS A 11 -5.13 1.51 17.94
N LYS A 12 -5.39 0.44 17.18
CA LYS A 12 -4.62 0.08 15.99
C LYS A 12 -5.54 -0.04 14.78
N THR A 13 -5.11 0.55 13.68
CA THR A 13 -5.71 0.32 12.36
C THR A 13 -4.63 -0.23 11.44
N ILE A 14 -4.93 -1.31 10.74
CA ILE A 14 -3.98 -1.96 9.82
C ILE A 14 -4.58 -2.09 8.42
N THR A 15 -3.70 -2.14 7.44
CA THR A 15 -3.99 -2.59 6.08
C THR A 15 -3.13 -3.80 5.78
N PRO A 16 -3.72 -5.01 5.63
CA PRO A 16 -2.96 -6.21 5.26
C PRO A 16 -2.57 -6.18 3.78
N LEU A 17 -1.67 -7.07 3.39
CA LEU A 17 -1.23 -7.20 1.98
C LEU A 17 -2.38 -7.48 1.02
N ASP A 18 -3.44 -8.12 1.48
CA ASP A 18 -4.66 -8.37 0.71
C ASP A 18 -5.31 -7.07 0.18
N THR A 19 -5.15 -5.98 0.91
CA THR A 19 -5.71 -4.66 0.57
C THR A 19 -4.68 -3.69 0.01
N CYS A 20 -3.47 -3.63 0.59
CA CYS A 20 -2.43 -2.69 0.14
C CYS A 20 -1.52 -3.27 -0.95
N GLY A 21 -1.40 -4.59 -1.06
CA GLY A 21 -0.50 -5.26 -1.99
C GLY A 21 -0.93 -5.21 -3.46
N ASN A 22 -2.14 -4.73 -3.73
CA ASN A 22 -2.68 -4.62 -5.09
C ASN A 22 -2.73 -3.17 -5.62
N ILE A 23 -2.19 -2.21 -4.85
CA ILE A 23 -2.27 -0.80 -5.21
C ILE A 23 -1.20 -0.44 -6.21
N VAL A 24 -1.60 -0.35 -7.46
CA VAL A 24 -0.72 0.04 -8.59
C VAL A 24 -1.45 1.07 -9.43
N LEU A 25 -0.90 2.28 -9.55
CA LEU A 25 -1.42 3.27 -10.49
C LEU A 25 -1.11 2.83 -11.92
N LYS A 26 -2.14 2.79 -12.75
CA LYS A 26 -2.07 2.41 -14.19
C LYS A 26 -2.83 3.43 -15.03
N ASP A 27 -2.69 3.30 -16.33
CA ASP A 27 -3.47 4.03 -17.32
C ASP A 27 -3.51 5.54 -17.03
N GLN A 28 -4.71 6.13 -16.99
CA GLN A 28 -4.93 7.53 -16.74
C GLN A 28 -4.39 8.03 -15.39
N TYR A 29 -4.42 7.19 -14.36
CA TYR A 29 -3.94 7.57 -13.02
C TYR A 29 -2.43 7.70 -12.97
N PHE A 30 -1.72 6.76 -13.59
CA PHE A 30 -0.26 6.84 -13.72
C PHE A 30 0.15 8.00 -14.63
N SER A 31 -0.48 8.12 -15.82
CA SER A 31 -0.14 9.16 -16.78
C SER A 31 -0.41 10.58 -16.23
N THR A 32 -1.43 10.77 -15.39
CA THR A 32 -1.67 12.03 -14.69
C THR A 32 -0.46 12.47 -13.87
N VAL A 33 0.14 11.56 -13.12
CA VAL A 33 1.33 11.84 -12.30
C VAL A 33 2.57 11.98 -13.18
N ALA A 34 2.76 11.08 -14.15
CA ALA A 34 3.95 11.02 -14.99
C ALA A 34 4.10 12.25 -15.91
N GLN A 35 2.98 12.86 -16.35
CA GLN A 35 2.95 14.04 -17.21
C GLN A 35 2.92 15.36 -16.43
N SER A 36 2.80 15.31 -15.11
CA SER A 36 2.76 16.51 -14.28
C SER A 36 4.13 17.21 -14.28
N THR A 37 4.08 18.55 -14.33
CA THR A 37 5.26 19.41 -14.22
C THR A 37 5.57 19.83 -12.78
N SER A 38 4.77 19.36 -11.82
CA SER A 38 4.97 19.58 -10.39
C SER A 38 6.33 19.02 -9.94
N PRO A 39 7.13 19.74 -9.15
CA PRO A 39 8.38 19.20 -8.61
C PRO A 39 8.19 17.92 -7.79
N LEU A 40 7.03 17.79 -7.11
CA LEU A 40 6.69 16.59 -6.36
C LEU A 40 6.54 15.38 -7.30
N SER A 41 5.73 15.51 -8.35
CA SER A 41 5.51 14.44 -9.32
C SER A 41 6.81 14.02 -9.99
N GLN A 42 7.63 14.98 -10.40
CA GLN A 42 8.93 14.71 -11.03
C GLN A 42 9.86 13.93 -10.08
N ALA A 43 9.90 14.30 -8.80
CA ALA A 43 10.69 13.57 -7.81
C ALA A 43 10.14 12.14 -7.57
N VAL A 44 8.82 11.98 -7.52
CA VAL A 44 8.17 10.66 -7.35
C VAL A 44 8.48 9.76 -8.55
N ILE A 45 8.37 10.29 -9.78
CA ILE A 45 8.66 9.50 -10.99
C ILE A 45 10.15 9.16 -11.11
N ALA A 46 11.05 10.09 -10.78
CA ALA A 46 12.48 9.80 -10.78
C ALA A 46 12.83 8.68 -9.76
N ASN A 47 12.30 8.77 -8.54
CA ASN A 47 12.48 7.74 -7.52
C ASN A 47 11.88 6.39 -7.92
N HIS A 48 10.72 6.41 -8.59
CA HIS A 48 10.08 5.23 -9.12
C HIS A 48 10.96 4.50 -10.15
N GLN A 49 11.57 5.23 -11.09
CA GLN A 49 12.46 4.67 -12.11
C GLN A 49 13.71 4.05 -11.46
N GLU A 50 14.38 4.77 -10.55
CA GLU A 50 15.51 4.25 -9.81
C GLU A 50 15.17 2.99 -9.00
N TRP A 51 14.01 2.97 -8.36
CA TRP A 51 13.56 1.81 -7.60
C TRP A 51 13.43 0.57 -8.50
N PHE A 52 12.83 0.71 -9.69
CA PHE A 52 12.71 -0.39 -10.64
C PHE A 52 14.08 -0.91 -11.12
N GLU A 53 15.02 -0.03 -11.42
CA GLU A 53 16.38 -0.41 -11.83
C GLU A 53 17.08 -1.21 -10.74
N VAL A 54 17.04 -0.74 -9.51
CA VAL A 54 17.72 -1.39 -8.38
C VAL A 54 17.07 -2.73 -8.03
N VAL A 55 15.74 -2.74 -7.88
CA VAL A 55 15.01 -3.92 -7.39
C VAL A 55 14.93 -5.03 -8.44
N SER A 56 14.96 -4.70 -9.73
CA SER A 56 15.02 -5.71 -10.80
C SER A 56 16.20 -6.66 -10.69
N GLY A 57 17.27 -6.25 -10.01
CA GLY A 57 18.44 -7.08 -9.71
C GLY A 57 18.34 -7.95 -8.45
N TRP A 58 17.28 -7.81 -7.67
CA TRP A 58 17.14 -8.54 -6.40
C TRP A 58 16.58 -9.96 -6.60
N PRO A 59 17.13 -10.98 -5.92
CA PRO A 59 16.59 -12.32 -5.96
C PRO A 59 15.12 -12.34 -5.46
N GLY A 60 14.25 -13.03 -6.19
CA GLY A 60 12.83 -13.18 -5.86
C GLY A 60 12.00 -11.97 -6.26
N LEU A 61 12.12 -10.83 -5.58
CA LEU A 61 11.35 -9.62 -5.88
C LEU A 61 11.66 -9.08 -7.29
N GLY A 62 12.91 -9.19 -7.75
CA GLY A 62 13.30 -8.77 -9.09
C GLY A 62 12.57 -9.49 -10.20
N ASP A 63 12.19 -10.77 -10.01
CA ASP A 63 11.44 -11.53 -11.01
C ASP A 63 10.06 -10.92 -11.22
N LEU A 64 9.36 -10.56 -10.12
CA LEU A 64 8.07 -9.89 -10.17
C LEU A 64 8.17 -8.50 -10.81
N VAL A 65 9.19 -7.73 -10.44
CA VAL A 65 9.38 -6.36 -10.94
C VAL A 65 9.70 -6.33 -12.42
N ARG A 66 10.46 -7.31 -12.94
CA ARG A 66 10.78 -7.42 -14.38
C ARG A 66 9.57 -7.70 -15.28
N GLU A 67 8.47 -8.22 -14.72
CA GLU A 67 7.21 -8.40 -15.45
C GLU A 67 6.38 -7.11 -15.55
N MET A 68 6.75 -6.07 -14.80
CA MET A 68 6.07 -4.78 -14.79
C MET A 68 6.71 -3.82 -15.78
N ASP A 69 5.90 -2.98 -16.43
CA ASP A 69 6.40 -1.89 -17.29
C ASP A 69 6.43 -0.56 -16.49
N PRO A 70 7.61 -0.11 -16.06
CA PRO A 70 7.71 1.13 -15.27
C PRO A 70 7.34 2.40 -16.03
N SER A 71 7.18 2.33 -17.35
CA SER A 71 6.70 3.47 -18.15
C SER A 71 5.18 3.59 -18.20
N GLN A 72 4.44 2.56 -17.80
CA GLN A 72 2.99 2.47 -17.90
C GLN A 72 2.30 2.32 -16.53
N GLN A 73 3.04 1.99 -15.49
CA GLN A 73 2.46 1.76 -14.16
C GLN A 73 3.45 2.06 -13.05
N SER A 74 2.93 2.33 -11.85
CA SER A 74 3.74 2.47 -10.64
C SER A 74 4.25 1.14 -10.11
N SER A 75 5.21 1.16 -9.17
CA SER A 75 5.42 0.08 -8.22
C SER A 75 4.17 -0.15 -7.37
N ILE A 76 4.16 -1.22 -6.56
CA ILE A 76 3.08 -1.45 -5.59
C ILE A 76 3.21 -0.41 -4.47
N LEU A 77 2.15 0.37 -4.25
CA LEU A 77 2.13 1.51 -3.34
C LEU A 77 1.58 1.13 -1.96
N TYR A 78 2.21 0.15 -1.31
CA TYR A 78 1.77 -0.42 -0.02
C TYR A 78 1.45 0.63 1.03
N ASP A 79 2.37 1.57 1.25
CA ASP A 79 2.30 2.53 2.35
C ASP A 79 1.25 3.63 2.14
N CYS A 80 0.85 3.86 0.87
CA CYS A 80 -0.18 4.86 0.55
C CYS A 80 -1.52 4.53 1.21
N VAL A 81 -1.86 3.26 1.38
CA VAL A 81 -3.10 2.84 2.05
C VAL A 81 -3.02 3.10 3.55
N ALA A 82 -1.89 2.86 4.18
CA ALA A 82 -1.69 3.15 5.60
C ALA A 82 -1.77 4.67 5.88
N ILE A 83 -1.19 5.49 5.00
CA ILE A 83 -1.31 6.96 5.07
C ILE A 83 -2.77 7.38 4.87
N TYR A 84 -3.48 6.79 3.90
CA TYR A 84 -4.90 7.07 3.66
C TYR A 84 -5.75 6.79 4.90
N LEU A 85 -5.53 5.65 5.57
CA LEU A 85 -6.24 5.25 6.79
C LEU A 85 -6.00 6.19 7.98
N ALA A 86 -4.96 7.00 7.96
CA ALA A 86 -4.71 8.00 8.99
C ALA A 86 -5.73 9.16 8.97
N PHE A 87 -6.39 9.42 7.83
CA PHE A 87 -7.35 10.53 7.71
C PHE A 87 -8.70 10.14 7.07
N SER A 88 -8.82 8.96 6.46
CA SER A 88 -10.05 8.50 5.79
C SER A 88 -10.19 7.00 5.88
N ARG A 89 -11.44 6.54 5.88
CA ARG A 89 -11.83 5.12 5.73
C ARG A 89 -12.80 4.94 4.57
N GLN A 90 -13.01 5.99 3.79
CA GLN A 90 -13.96 5.98 2.69
C GLN A 90 -13.54 4.96 1.63
N GLY A 91 -14.49 4.21 1.10
CA GLY A 91 -14.22 3.21 0.07
C GLY A 91 -13.52 1.94 0.55
N LEU A 92 -13.38 1.74 1.88
CA LEU A 92 -12.82 0.55 2.50
C LEU A 92 -13.80 -0.08 3.49
N THR A 93 -13.89 -1.39 3.48
CA THR A 93 -14.52 -2.16 4.57
C THR A 93 -13.51 -2.25 5.72
N ILE A 94 -13.95 -1.83 6.92
CA ILE A 94 -13.14 -1.91 8.14
C ILE A 94 -13.82 -2.88 9.10
N GLU A 95 -13.12 -3.95 9.45
CA GLU A 95 -13.61 -4.96 10.40
C GLU A 95 -12.79 -4.93 11.68
N ARG A 96 -13.46 -5.13 12.81
CA ARG A 96 -12.79 -5.30 14.10
C ARG A 96 -12.42 -6.76 14.27
N LEU A 97 -11.15 -7.09 14.14
CA LEU A 97 -10.63 -8.45 14.19
C LEU A 97 -9.64 -8.62 15.35
N ASN A 98 -9.62 -9.81 15.93
CA ASN A 98 -8.53 -10.19 16.84
C ASN A 98 -7.39 -10.81 16.02
N VAL A 99 -6.19 -10.25 16.16
CA VAL A 99 -5.02 -10.64 15.35
C VAL A 99 -3.86 -11.05 16.25
N VAL A 100 -3.29 -12.22 15.95
CA VAL A 100 -2.02 -12.71 16.50
C VAL A 100 -0.90 -12.45 15.51
N VAL A 101 0.27 -12.07 16.02
CA VAL A 101 1.51 -12.01 15.24
C VAL A 101 2.36 -13.21 15.58
N THR A 102 2.61 -14.06 14.60
CA THR A 102 3.44 -15.27 14.76
C THR A 102 4.93 -14.93 14.94
N GLU A 103 5.74 -15.90 15.32
CA GLU A 103 7.19 -15.72 15.50
C GLU A 103 7.90 -15.38 14.18
N ASP A 104 7.40 -15.91 13.06
CA ASP A 104 7.90 -15.62 11.71
C ASP A 104 7.33 -14.32 11.09
N GLY A 105 6.53 -13.56 11.86
CA GLY A 105 6.05 -12.22 11.51
C GLY A 105 4.74 -12.17 10.73
N ARG A 106 4.06 -13.30 10.52
CA ARG A 106 2.73 -13.32 9.89
C ARG A 106 1.65 -12.84 10.85
N THR A 107 0.61 -12.22 10.33
CA THR A 107 -0.60 -11.86 11.05
C THR A 107 -1.71 -12.84 10.73
N LEU A 108 -2.34 -13.40 11.77
CA LEU A 108 -3.42 -14.38 11.65
C LEU A 108 -4.62 -13.91 12.47
N ILE A 109 -5.83 -14.15 11.96
CA ILE A 109 -7.06 -13.94 12.73
C ILE A 109 -7.17 -15.08 13.74
N ASP A 110 -7.24 -14.74 15.03
CA ASP A 110 -7.32 -15.70 16.11
C ASP A 110 -7.97 -15.05 17.34
N ASP A 111 -8.89 -15.74 18.01
CA ASP A 111 -9.60 -15.25 19.20
C ASP A 111 -8.68 -14.88 20.37
N ALA A 112 -7.50 -15.52 20.45
CA ALA A 112 -6.48 -15.18 21.44
C ALA A 112 -5.68 -13.91 21.09
N GLY A 113 -5.93 -13.32 19.93
CA GLY A 113 -5.23 -12.15 19.41
C GLY A 113 -5.64 -10.84 20.06
N HIS A 114 -4.95 -9.77 19.65
CA HIS A 114 -5.26 -8.41 20.06
C HIS A 114 -6.23 -7.74 19.08
N PRO A 115 -7.20 -6.95 19.56
CA PRO A 115 -8.17 -6.31 18.70
C PRO A 115 -7.53 -5.19 17.87
N VAL A 116 -7.80 -5.22 16.56
CA VAL A 116 -7.37 -4.21 15.58
C VAL A 116 -8.53 -3.87 14.63
N ASP A 117 -8.58 -2.65 14.14
CA ASP A 117 -9.40 -2.31 12.98
C ASP A 117 -8.61 -2.69 11.73
N CYS A 118 -9.14 -3.59 10.93
CA CYS A 118 -8.50 -4.12 9.74
C CYS A 118 -9.23 -3.66 8.49
N ALA A 119 -8.52 -3.03 7.56
CA ALA A 119 -9.05 -2.74 6.23
C ALA A 119 -9.03 -4.03 5.41
N THR A 120 -10.21 -4.65 5.20
CA THR A 120 -10.31 -5.99 4.62
C THR A 120 -10.64 -6.00 3.14
N GLU A 121 -11.34 -4.97 2.64
CA GLU A 121 -11.80 -4.94 1.27
C GLU A 121 -11.94 -3.51 0.73
N TRP A 122 -11.64 -3.32 -0.56
CA TRP A 122 -11.96 -2.11 -1.28
C TRP A 122 -13.39 -2.15 -1.83
N ILE A 123 -14.20 -1.18 -1.43
CA ILE A 123 -15.54 -0.93 -1.99
C ILE A 123 -15.43 0.04 -3.17
N ASP A 124 -14.52 1.02 -3.08
CA ASP A 124 -14.28 2.06 -4.09
C ASP A 124 -12.78 2.29 -4.28
N LEU A 125 -12.11 1.37 -4.94
CA LEU A 125 -10.70 1.46 -5.27
C LEU A 125 -10.42 2.57 -6.30
N ASP A 126 -11.35 2.78 -7.23
CA ASP A 126 -11.23 3.80 -8.26
C ASP A 126 -11.19 5.21 -7.67
N GLY A 127 -12.07 5.49 -6.71
CA GLY A 127 -12.05 6.76 -5.95
C GLY A 127 -10.74 6.99 -5.19
N PHE A 128 -10.13 5.92 -4.67
CA PHE A 128 -8.79 6.01 -4.06
C PHE A 128 -7.70 6.34 -5.10
N TYR A 129 -7.70 5.68 -6.27
CA TYR A 129 -6.75 5.99 -7.34
C TYR A 129 -6.89 7.41 -7.85
N GLN A 130 -8.13 7.90 -7.99
CA GLN A 130 -8.40 9.28 -8.37
C GLN A 130 -7.83 10.26 -7.34
N LEU A 131 -8.10 10.03 -6.04
CA LEU A 131 -7.57 10.86 -4.98
C LEU A 131 -6.04 10.87 -4.99
N LEU A 132 -5.42 9.71 -5.08
CA LEU A 132 -3.96 9.57 -5.02
C LEU A 132 -3.28 10.26 -6.20
N SER A 133 -3.77 10.03 -7.43
CA SER A 133 -3.22 10.67 -8.62
C SER A 133 -3.35 12.20 -8.58
N GLN A 134 -4.49 12.74 -8.12
CA GLN A 134 -4.69 14.17 -7.96
C GLN A 134 -3.80 14.80 -6.88
N ARG A 135 -3.46 14.05 -5.84
CA ARG A 135 -2.59 14.55 -4.76
C ARG A 135 -1.13 14.54 -5.14
N LEU A 136 -0.74 13.64 -6.04
CA LEU A 136 0.63 13.53 -6.53
C LEU A 136 0.91 14.41 -7.75
N ALA A 137 -0.11 14.77 -8.55
CA ALA A 137 0.03 15.64 -9.71
C ALA A 137 0.00 17.11 -9.31
#